data_f9dca6463a04c1ab92a0f201a51281a7
#
_entry.id   f9dca6463a04c1ab92a0f201a51281a7
#
_cell.length_a   1.000
_cell.length_b   1.000
_cell.length_c   1.000
_cell.angle_alpha   90.00
_cell.angle_beta   90.00
_cell.angle_gamma   90.00
#
_symmetry.space_group_name_H-M   'P 1'
#
loop_
_entity.id
_entity.type
_entity.pdbx_description
1 polymer ?
#
loop_
_entity_poly.entity_id
_entity_poly.type
_entity_poly.pdbx_seq_one_letter_code
_entity_poly.pdbx_strand_id
1 'polypeptide(L)'
;LLYCAAMQEGVILENTLLPDIPTDFGGFAPKNFDNNFTGVIEARSALALSLNVPNVWLLKEYGVSRFASLLQNCGLSTLTRSPDAYGLSLILGGAEVTLKDIVDCYARLARFDSQFPLNDSVAIYSMLNAMREVNRPDQLDWSRVTSAQNIAWKTGTSYGARDGWAIGVTTKYAVGVWVG
;
A
#
# COMPACT_ATOMS: atom_id res chain seq x y z
N LEU A 1 1.76 -3.27 -1.17
CA LEU A 1 2.85 -3.99 -1.84
C LEU A 1 4.22 -3.49 -1.38
N LEU A 2 4.49 -2.17 -1.40
CA LEU A 2 5.80 -1.60 -1.02
C LEU A 2 6.24 -2.03 0.39
N TYR A 3 5.35 -1.96 1.39
CA TYR A 3 5.67 -2.39 2.77
C TYR A 3 6.04 -3.87 2.84
N CYS A 4 5.31 -4.73 2.14
CA CYS A 4 5.64 -6.16 2.09
C CYS A 4 7.04 -6.38 1.48
N ALA A 5 7.32 -5.72 0.36
CA ALA A 5 8.62 -5.78 -0.30
C ALA A 5 9.76 -5.29 0.61
N ALA A 6 9.57 -4.13 1.23
CA ALA A 6 10.56 -3.53 2.09
C ALA A 6 10.82 -4.37 3.37
N MET A 7 9.80 -5.03 3.92
CA MET A 7 9.96 -5.97 5.04
C MET A 7 10.65 -7.26 4.60
N GLN A 8 10.25 -7.86 3.47
CA GLN A 8 10.84 -9.08 2.92
C GLN A 8 12.35 -8.93 2.67
N GLU A 9 12.77 -7.73 2.28
CA GLU A 9 14.17 -7.43 1.97
C GLU A 9 14.93 -6.80 3.15
N GLY A 10 14.30 -6.71 4.32
CA GLY A 10 14.93 -6.19 5.54
C GLY A 10 15.20 -4.68 5.53
N VAL A 11 14.57 -3.93 4.61
CA VAL A 11 14.70 -2.45 4.57
C VAL A 11 13.98 -1.81 5.76
N ILE A 12 12.84 -2.37 6.15
CA ILE A 12 12.07 -1.97 7.34
C ILE A 12 11.56 -3.18 8.11
N LEU A 13 11.19 -2.92 9.35
CA LEU A 13 10.32 -3.76 10.19
C LEU A 13 8.99 -3.04 10.41
N GLU A 14 7.99 -3.73 10.96
CA GLU A 14 6.67 -3.13 11.21
C GLU A 14 6.72 -1.91 12.16
N ASN A 15 7.68 -1.89 13.09
CA ASN A 15 7.88 -0.81 14.07
C ASN A 15 8.96 0.20 13.64
N THR A 16 9.50 0.08 12.42
CA THR A 16 10.46 1.07 11.91
C THR A 16 9.81 2.44 11.85
N LEU A 17 10.49 3.44 12.40
CA LEU A 17 10.01 4.81 12.38
C LEU A 17 10.26 5.44 11.01
N LEU A 18 9.21 5.92 10.38
CA LEU A 18 9.25 6.63 9.11
C LEU A 18 9.02 8.12 9.34
N PRO A 19 9.70 9.02 8.59
CA PRO A 19 9.45 10.45 8.65
C PRO A 19 8.04 10.79 8.14
N ASP A 20 7.32 11.61 8.90
CA ASP A 20 6.05 12.23 8.52
C ASP A 20 6.13 13.73 8.77
N ILE A 21 6.97 14.39 7.98
CA ILE A 21 7.27 15.83 8.05
C ILE A 21 7.11 16.47 6.68
N PRO A 22 6.78 17.76 6.59
CA PRO A 22 6.78 18.46 5.31
C PRO A 22 8.11 18.29 4.59
N THR A 23 8.08 17.72 3.40
CA THR A 23 9.30 17.41 2.64
C THR A 23 9.10 17.73 1.16
N ASP A 24 10.10 18.39 0.57
CA ASP A 24 10.21 18.56 -0.88
C ASP A 24 11.25 17.58 -1.43
N PHE A 25 10.84 16.76 -2.35
CA PHE A 25 11.68 15.77 -3.05
C PHE A 25 12.10 16.28 -4.44
N GLY A 26 12.66 17.50 -4.50
CA GLY A 26 13.11 18.09 -5.76
C GLY A 26 11.95 18.60 -6.64
N GLY A 27 11.02 19.33 -6.04
CA GLY A 27 9.83 19.87 -6.69
C GLY A 27 8.58 18.99 -6.53
N PHE A 28 8.72 17.81 -5.93
CA PHE A 28 7.58 16.96 -5.55
C PHE A 28 7.39 17.01 -4.03
N ALA A 29 6.36 17.73 -3.58
CA ALA A 29 6.05 17.95 -2.17
C ALA A 29 4.70 17.29 -1.80
N PRO A 30 4.69 15.98 -1.46
CA PRO A 30 3.48 15.27 -1.10
C PRO A 30 2.92 15.80 0.22
N LYS A 31 1.59 15.72 0.36
CA LYS A 31 0.88 16.06 1.60
C LYS A 31 0.02 14.88 2.02
N ASN A 32 -0.17 14.72 3.32
CA ASN A 32 -1.20 13.83 3.84
C ASN A 32 -2.59 14.40 3.52
N PHE A 33 -3.61 13.54 3.50
CA PHE A 33 -4.97 13.93 3.10
C PHE A 33 -5.53 15.08 3.94
N ASP A 34 -5.26 15.06 5.24
CA ASP A 34 -5.71 16.08 6.21
C ASP A 34 -4.73 17.28 6.37
N ASN A 35 -3.63 17.27 5.58
CA ASN A 35 -2.52 18.23 5.67
C ASN A 35 -1.81 18.28 7.04
N ASN A 36 -2.01 17.27 7.90
CA ASN A 36 -1.32 17.14 9.17
C ASN A 36 -0.11 16.25 9.06
N PHE A 37 0.85 16.45 9.96
CA PHE A 37 2.10 15.69 10.04
C PHE A 37 2.36 15.30 11.50
N THR A 38 2.78 14.08 11.72
CA THR A 38 3.02 13.53 13.07
C THR A 38 4.49 13.63 13.51
N GLY A 39 5.38 14.06 12.61
CA GLY A 39 6.83 14.09 12.82
C GLY A 39 7.48 12.76 12.46
N VAL A 40 7.21 11.73 13.21
CA VAL A 40 7.62 10.33 12.94
C VAL A 40 6.48 9.38 13.28
N ILE A 41 6.40 8.26 12.56
CA ILE A 41 5.36 7.27 12.74
C ILE A 41 5.88 5.86 12.45
N GLU A 42 5.37 4.85 13.17
CA GLU A 42 5.69 3.46 12.87
C GLU A 42 5.17 3.06 11.47
N ALA A 43 5.94 2.24 10.76
CA ALA A 43 5.62 1.77 9.41
C ALA A 43 4.21 1.11 9.34
N ARG A 44 3.85 0.25 10.32
CA ARG A 44 2.51 -0.35 10.39
C ARG A 44 1.40 0.70 10.47
N SER A 45 1.57 1.72 11.30
CA SER A 45 0.60 2.81 11.49
C SER A 45 0.51 3.71 10.26
N ALA A 46 1.64 4.02 9.61
CA ALA A 46 1.68 4.77 8.36
C ALA A 46 0.90 4.05 7.24
N LEU A 47 1.02 2.71 7.15
CA LEU A 47 0.25 1.89 6.21
C LEU A 47 -1.24 1.90 6.56
N ALA A 48 -1.60 1.67 7.83
CA ALA A 48 -2.98 1.62 8.30
C ALA A 48 -3.70 2.96 8.09
N LEU A 49 -3.04 4.08 8.39
CA LEU A 49 -3.58 5.43 8.22
C LEU A 49 -3.46 5.95 6.78
N SER A 50 -2.81 5.20 5.90
CA SER A 50 -2.63 5.60 4.49
C SER A 50 -1.92 6.94 4.31
N LEU A 51 -0.92 7.23 5.14
CA LEU A 51 -0.19 8.50 5.07
C LEU A 51 0.68 8.57 3.82
N ASN A 52 0.58 9.67 3.11
CA ASN A 52 1.29 9.86 1.84
C ASN A 52 2.79 10.09 2.03
N VAL A 53 3.15 10.96 2.97
CA VAL A 53 4.55 11.37 3.16
C VAL A 53 5.46 10.22 3.58
N PRO A 54 5.12 9.40 4.59
CA PRO A 54 5.90 8.21 4.93
C PRO A 54 6.02 7.20 3.77
N ASN A 55 4.95 7.06 2.96
CA ASN A 55 4.95 6.18 1.80
C ASN A 55 5.95 6.64 0.73
N VAL A 56 6.03 7.94 0.48
CA VAL A 56 7.00 8.52 -0.47
C VAL A 56 8.43 8.38 0.03
N TRP A 57 8.67 8.61 1.33
CA TRP A 57 9.95 8.35 1.97
C TRP A 57 10.38 6.89 1.79
N LEU A 58 9.49 5.97 2.10
CA LEU A 58 9.77 4.53 1.95
C LEU A 58 10.08 4.16 0.49
N LEU A 59 9.31 4.69 -0.47
CA LEU A 59 9.59 4.44 -1.89
C LEU A 59 10.95 5.00 -2.32
N LYS A 60 11.32 6.19 -1.83
CA LYS A 60 12.64 6.78 -2.11
C LYS A 60 13.78 5.89 -1.61
N GLU A 61 13.66 5.39 -0.38
CA GLU A 61 14.67 4.50 0.22
C GLU A 61 14.71 3.12 -0.48
N TYR A 62 13.57 2.55 -0.80
CA TYR A 62 13.48 1.27 -1.51
C TYR A 62 13.97 1.36 -2.96
N GLY A 63 13.71 2.48 -3.61
CA GLY A 63 14.06 2.77 -5.00
C GLY A 63 12.90 2.55 -5.98
N VAL A 64 12.60 3.61 -6.75
CA VAL A 64 11.49 3.62 -7.72
C VAL A 64 11.65 2.52 -8.77
N SER A 65 12.84 2.38 -9.36
CA SER A 65 13.11 1.37 -10.41
C SER A 65 12.93 -0.05 -9.89
N ARG A 66 13.41 -0.31 -8.67
CA ARG A 66 13.27 -1.61 -8.01
C ARG A 66 11.79 -1.94 -7.76
N PHE A 67 11.04 -0.97 -7.24
CA PHE A 67 9.62 -1.15 -6.97
C PHE A 67 8.81 -1.32 -8.26
N ALA A 68 9.06 -0.51 -9.30
CA ALA A 68 8.39 -0.66 -10.60
C ALA A 68 8.61 -2.06 -11.21
N SER A 69 9.86 -2.55 -11.19
CA SER A 69 10.18 -3.91 -11.65
C SER A 69 9.48 -5.00 -10.83
N LEU A 70 9.42 -4.82 -9.51
CA LEU A 70 8.68 -5.74 -8.64
C LEU A 70 7.19 -5.77 -8.99
N LEU A 71 6.55 -4.62 -9.20
CA LEU A 71 5.14 -4.54 -9.56
C LEU A 71 4.84 -5.24 -10.89
N GLN A 72 5.72 -5.07 -11.90
CA GLN A 72 5.63 -5.80 -13.17
C GLN A 72 5.73 -7.32 -12.95
N ASN A 73 6.69 -7.77 -12.14
CA ASN A 73 6.85 -9.18 -11.78
C ASN A 73 5.66 -9.73 -10.96
N CYS A 74 4.98 -8.88 -10.22
CA CYS A 74 3.73 -9.21 -9.54
C CYS A 74 2.52 -9.33 -10.48
N GLY A 75 2.70 -9.01 -11.78
CA GLY A 75 1.66 -9.15 -12.80
C GLY A 75 0.86 -7.88 -13.09
N LEU A 76 1.33 -6.71 -12.62
CA LEU A 76 0.68 -5.43 -12.97
C LEU A 76 1.09 -5.05 -14.40
N SER A 77 0.29 -5.50 -15.36
CA SER A 77 0.62 -5.51 -16.80
C SER A 77 0.66 -4.13 -17.47
N THR A 78 0.03 -3.14 -16.87
CA THR A 78 -0.09 -1.78 -17.41
C THR A 78 1.08 -0.86 -17.09
N LEU A 79 2.03 -1.29 -16.25
CA LEU A 79 3.24 -0.52 -15.95
C LEU A 79 4.24 -0.62 -17.11
N THR A 80 4.02 0.15 -18.17
CA THR A 80 4.82 0.07 -19.41
C THR A 80 5.80 1.23 -19.59
N ARG A 81 5.67 2.30 -18.81
CA ARG A 81 6.59 3.45 -18.86
C ARG A 81 7.90 3.16 -18.12
N SER A 82 8.94 3.93 -18.41
CA SER A 82 10.18 3.85 -17.65
C SER A 82 9.95 4.21 -16.16
N PRO A 83 10.71 3.65 -15.23
CA PRO A 83 10.61 3.99 -13.80
C PRO A 83 10.73 5.49 -13.53
N ASP A 84 11.61 6.20 -14.27
CA ASP A 84 11.80 7.64 -14.12
C ASP A 84 10.57 8.44 -14.51
N ALA A 85 9.76 7.94 -15.47
CA ALA A 85 8.51 8.58 -15.86
C ALA A 85 7.42 8.49 -14.79
N TYR A 86 7.48 7.50 -13.90
CA TYR A 86 6.59 7.40 -12.73
C TYR A 86 7.12 8.23 -11.56
N GLY A 87 8.43 8.18 -11.33
CA GLY A 87 9.04 8.83 -10.19
C GLY A 87 8.42 8.43 -8.86
N LEU A 88 8.50 9.29 -7.86
CA LEU A 88 7.92 9.06 -6.55
C LEU A 88 6.37 9.09 -6.54
N SER A 89 5.74 9.61 -7.59
CA SER A 89 4.28 9.59 -7.74
C SER A 89 3.71 8.18 -7.89
N LEU A 90 4.54 7.20 -8.26
CA LEU A 90 4.17 5.80 -8.38
C LEU A 90 3.41 5.27 -7.16
N ILE A 91 3.82 5.66 -5.95
CA ILE A 91 3.19 5.19 -4.71
C ILE A 91 1.88 5.93 -4.38
N LEU A 92 1.62 7.05 -5.01
CA LEU A 92 0.43 7.89 -4.79
C LEU A 92 -0.56 7.85 -5.97
N GLY A 93 -0.54 6.79 -6.75
CA GLY A 93 -1.46 6.62 -7.87
C GLY A 93 -0.97 7.19 -9.21
N GLY A 94 0.34 7.40 -9.35
CA GLY A 94 0.96 7.84 -10.60
C GLY A 94 1.07 6.77 -11.70
N ALA A 95 0.50 5.59 -11.48
CA ALA A 95 0.46 4.50 -12.46
C ALA A 95 -0.94 3.92 -12.58
N GLU A 96 -1.30 3.57 -13.82
CA GLU A 96 -2.55 2.87 -14.11
C GLU A 96 -2.39 1.37 -13.86
N VAL A 97 -3.43 0.75 -13.28
CA VAL A 97 -3.52 -0.71 -13.10
C VAL A 97 -4.91 -1.20 -13.48
N THR A 98 -5.03 -2.46 -13.91
CA THR A 98 -6.35 -3.06 -14.06
C THR A 98 -6.87 -3.54 -12.70
N LEU A 99 -8.18 -3.49 -12.51
CA LEU A 99 -8.82 -4.02 -11.29
C LEU A 99 -8.49 -5.51 -11.13
N LYS A 100 -8.47 -6.25 -12.22
CA LYS A 100 -8.12 -7.67 -12.22
C LYS A 100 -6.71 -7.92 -11.71
N ASP A 101 -5.71 -7.22 -12.25
CA ASP A 101 -4.31 -7.44 -11.89
C ASP A 101 -4.05 -7.18 -10.40
N ILE A 102 -4.62 -6.09 -9.87
CA ILE A 102 -4.42 -5.77 -8.45
C ILE A 102 -5.16 -6.76 -7.53
N VAL A 103 -6.35 -7.23 -7.89
CA VAL A 103 -7.08 -8.25 -7.12
C VAL A 103 -6.34 -9.58 -7.15
N ASP A 104 -5.85 -10.01 -8.31
CA ASP A 104 -5.06 -11.24 -8.44
C ASP A 104 -3.78 -11.17 -7.61
N CYS A 105 -3.09 -10.03 -7.62
CA CYS A 105 -1.90 -9.78 -6.80
C CYS A 105 -2.21 -9.98 -5.30
N TYR A 106 -3.25 -9.35 -4.78
CA TYR A 106 -3.64 -9.49 -3.37
C TYR A 106 -4.19 -10.89 -3.04
N ALA A 107 -4.85 -11.57 -3.99
CA ALA A 107 -5.26 -12.96 -3.81
C ALA A 107 -4.06 -13.91 -3.66
N ARG A 108 -2.98 -13.68 -4.40
CA ARG A 108 -1.74 -14.46 -4.28
C ARG A 108 -1.05 -14.21 -2.94
N LEU A 109 -0.98 -12.95 -2.48
CA LEU A 109 -0.48 -12.61 -1.15
C LEU A 109 -1.30 -13.29 -0.05
N ALA A 110 -2.62 -13.21 -0.10
CA ALA A 110 -3.49 -13.80 0.93
C ALA A 110 -3.40 -15.33 1.02
N ARG A 111 -2.96 -16.00 -0.06
CA ARG A 111 -2.71 -17.45 -0.09
C ARG A 111 -1.27 -17.82 0.25
N PHE A 112 -0.40 -16.84 0.53
CA PHE A 112 1.03 -17.07 0.75
C PHE A 112 1.68 -17.87 -0.39
N ASP A 113 1.38 -17.47 -1.64
CA ASP A 113 1.85 -18.16 -2.84
C ASP A 113 3.38 -18.09 -2.94
N SER A 114 4.03 -19.24 -2.74
CA SER A 114 5.49 -19.35 -2.73
C SER A 114 6.16 -19.05 -4.08
N GLN A 115 5.39 -19.05 -5.16
CA GLN A 115 5.87 -18.68 -6.50
C GLN A 115 5.66 -17.19 -6.81
N PHE A 116 5.11 -16.44 -5.87
CA PHE A 116 4.90 -15.01 -6.04
C PHE A 116 6.17 -14.23 -5.67
N PRO A 117 6.50 -13.10 -6.31
CA PRO A 117 7.68 -12.30 -5.96
C PRO A 117 7.71 -11.82 -4.51
N LEU A 118 6.53 -11.58 -3.94
CA LEU A 118 6.34 -11.28 -2.53
C LEU A 118 5.86 -12.56 -1.83
N ASN A 119 6.79 -13.35 -1.29
CA ASN A 119 6.51 -14.69 -0.75
C ASN A 119 7.02 -14.91 0.68
N ASP A 120 7.65 -13.92 1.30
CA ASP A 120 7.99 -13.99 2.72
C ASP A 120 6.73 -13.95 3.58
N SER A 121 6.47 -15.04 4.29
CA SER A 121 5.24 -15.21 5.07
C SER A 121 5.12 -14.23 6.25
N VAL A 122 6.24 -13.82 6.83
CA VAL A 122 6.26 -12.86 7.94
C VAL A 122 5.95 -11.47 7.42
N ALA A 123 6.57 -11.05 6.32
CA ALA A 123 6.31 -9.76 5.68
C ALA A 123 4.85 -9.65 5.21
N ILE A 124 4.33 -10.71 4.57
CA ILE A 124 2.92 -10.76 4.13
C ILE A 124 1.98 -10.66 5.34
N TYR A 125 2.23 -11.46 6.38
CA TYR A 125 1.40 -11.45 7.58
C TYR A 125 1.39 -10.07 8.25
N SER A 126 2.56 -9.47 8.46
CA SER A 126 2.70 -8.14 9.07
C SER A 126 1.96 -7.07 8.27
N MET A 127 2.11 -7.06 6.94
CA MET A 127 1.40 -6.15 6.04
C MET A 127 -0.13 -6.35 6.14
N LEU A 128 -0.61 -7.60 6.02
CA LEU A 128 -2.05 -7.89 6.10
C LEU A 128 -2.63 -7.55 7.48
N ASN A 129 -1.84 -7.73 8.54
CA ASN A 129 -2.26 -7.37 9.89
C ASN A 129 -2.43 -5.85 10.04
N ALA A 130 -1.47 -5.06 9.56
CA ALA A 130 -1.60 -3.60 9.52
C ALA A 130 -2.82 -3.15 8.70
N MET A 131 -3.12 -3.84 7.58
CA MET A 131 -4.29 -3.56 6.76
C MET A 131 -5.63 -3.90 7.44
N ARG A 132 -5.66 -4.69 8.51
CA ARG A 132 -6.86 -4.93 9.34
C ARG A 132 -7.17 -3.76 10.28
N GLU A 133 -6.18 -2.93 10.56
CA GLU A 133 -6.29 -1.75 11.44
C GLU A 133 -6.76 -0.49 10.70
N VAL A 134 -6.95 -0.57 9.37
CA VAL A 134 -7.46 0.55 8.57
C VAL A 134 -8.84 0.99 9.08
N ASN A 135 -8.98 2.26 9.44
CA ASN A 135 -10.24 2.83 9.88
C ASN A 135 -11.30 2.69 8.77
N ARG A 136 -12.46 2.17 9.13
CA ARG A 136 -13.59 2.07 8.21
C ARG A 136 -14.41 3.35 8.27
N PRO A 137 -14.87 3.88 7.13
CA PRO A 137 -15.87 4.95 7.14
C PRO A 137 -17.06 4.50 8.01
N ASP A 138 -17.63 5.41 8.80
CA ASP A 138 -18.76 5.14 9.71
C ASP A 138 -18.48 4.15 10.86
N GLN A 139 -17.26 4.11 11.32
CA GLN A 139 -16.85 3.23 12.41
C GLN A 139 -17.40 3.69 13.77
N LEU A 140 -18.70 3.45 13.96
CA LEU A 140 -19.26 3.24 15.30
C LEU A 140 -19.06 1.75 15.65
N ASP A 141 -17.99 1.47 16.43
CA ASP A 141 -17.80 0.22 17.20
C ASP A 141 -17.79 -1.13 16.45
N TRP A 142 -17.37 -1.19 15.17
CA TRP A 142 -17.20 -2.48 14.48
C TRP A 142 -16.22 -3.42 15.21
N SER A 143 -15.27 -2.89 15.97
CA SER A 143 -14.36 -3.68 16.81
C SER A 143 -15.07 -4.46 17.91
N ARG A 144 -16.29 -4.06 18.26
CA ARG A 144 -17.14 -4.71 19.27
C ARG A 144 -18.15 -5.69 18.66
N VAL A 145 -18.28 -5.72 17.34
CA VAL A 145 -19.19 -6.66 16.65
C VAL A 145 -18.42 -7.95 16.41
N THR A 146 -18.63 -8.94 17.24
CA THR A 146 -17.96 -10.26 17.17
C THR A 146 -18.22 -11.02 15.88
N SER A 147 -19.26 -10.66 15.11
CA SER A 147 -19.59 -11.22 13.80
C SER A 147 -18.89 -10.49 12.63
N ALA A 148 -18.20 -9.37 12.88
CA ALA A 148 -17.49 -8.66 11.83
C ALA A 148 -16.32 -9.50 11.32
N GLN A 149 -16.31 -9.81 10.03
CA GLN A 149 -15.19 -10.52 9.42
C GLN A 149 -13.92 -9.67 9.49
N ASN A 150 -12.83 -10.32 9.87
CA ASN A 150 -11.51 -9.68 9.98
C ASN A 150 -10.91 -9.55 8.57
N ILE A 151 -11.26 -8.48 7.87
CA ILE A 151 -10.85 -8.20 6.48
C ILE A 151 -9.61 -7.32 6.52
N ALA A 152 -8.54 -7.77 5.90
CA ALA A 152 -7.41 -6.91 5.58
C ALA A 152 -7.76 -6.12 4.31
N TRP A 153 -7.77 -4.78 4.37
CA TRP A 153 -8.19 -3.97 3.25
C TRP A 153 -7.38 -2.69 3.10
N LYS A 154 -7.35 -2.16 1.88
CA LYS A 154 -6.67 -0.91 1.57
C LYS A 154 -7.47 -0.11 0.57
N THR A 155 -7.61 1.18 0.86
CA THR A 155 -8.16 2.16 -0.06
C THR A 155 -7.05 2.86 -0.83
N GLY A 156 -7.39 3.41 -1.97
CA GLY A 156 -6.57 4.30 -2.77
C GLY A 156 -7.45 5.35 -3.45
N THR A 157 -6.91 6.54 -3.58
CA THR A 157 -7.55 7.63 -4.32
C THR A 157 -6.50 8.23 -5.24
N SER A 158 -6.80 8.32 -6.54
CA SER A 158 -5.88 8.93 -7.51
C SER A 158 -5.86 10.46 -7.36
N TYR A 159 -4.85 11.08 -7.94
CA TYR A 159 -4.72 12.54 -7.94
C TYR A 159 -5.97 13.21 -8.53
N GLY A 160 -6.50 14.20 -7.81
CA GLY A 160 -7.72 14.91 -8.19
C GLY A 160 -9.00 14.10 -7.94
N ALA A 161 -8.94 13.04 -7.14
CA ALA A 161 -10.07 12.17 -6.77
C ALA A 161 -10.82 11.60 -8.00
N ARG A 162 -10.08 11.30 -9.08
CA ARG A 162 -10.66 10.72 -10.30
C ARG A 162 -11.06 9.27 -10.13
N ASP A 163 -10.28 8.53 -9.35
CA ASP A 163 -10.48 7.11 -9.12
C ASP A 163 -10.53 6.82 -7.63
N GLY A 164 -11.53 6.07 -7.22
CA GLY A 164 -11.63 5.50 -5.90
C GLY A 164 -11.40 3.98 -5.95
N TRP A 165 -10.52 3.48 -5.12
CA TRP A 165 -10.15 2.07 -5.06
C TRP A 165 -10.36 1.51 -3.65
N ALA A 166 -10.83 0.28 -3.56
CA ALA A 166 -10.79 -0.50 -2.34
C ALA A 166 -10.50 -1.97 -2.67
N ILE A 167 -9.47 -2.53 -2.05
CA ILE A 167 -9.13 -3.96 -2.17
C ILE A 167 -9.19 -4.56 -0.78
N GLY A 168 -9.95 -5.63 -0.64
CA GLY A 168 -10.08 -6.37 0.61
C GLY A 168 -9.80 -7.86 0.42
N VAL A 169 -9.13 -8.46 1.40
CA VAL A 169 -8.84 -9.90 1.39
C VAL A 169 -9.18 -10.55 2.73
N THR A 170 -9.63 -11.80 2.61
CA THR A 170 -9.83 -12.72 3.72
C THR A 170 -9.11 -14.03 3.41
N THR A 171 -9.24 -15.03 4.25
CA THR A 171 -8.73 -16.39 3.97
C THR A 171 -9.44 -17.09 2.80
N LYS A 172 -10.58 -16.57 2.34
CA LYS A 172 -11.42 -17.21 1.30
C LYS A 172 -11.61 -16.34 0.06
N TYR A 173 -11.59 -15.03 0.20
CA TYR A 173 -11.96 -14.10 -0.85
C TYR A 173 -10.94 -12.97 -1.00
N ALA A 174 -10.73 -12.56 -2.23
CA ALA A 174 -10.15 -11.27 -2.60
C ALA A 174 -11.21 -10.49 -3.39
N VAL A 175 -11.48 -9.27 -2.97
CA VAL A 175 -12.51 -8.42 -3.58
C VAL A 175 -11.89 -7.07 -3.87
N GLY A 176 -12.11 -6.56 -5.07
CA GLY A 176 -11.73 -5.22 -5.46
C GLY A 176 -12.92 -4.42 -5.95
N VAL A 177 -12.94 -3.15 -5.61
CA VAL A 177 -13.91 -2.17 -6.11
C VAL A 177 -13.14 -0.99 -6.68
N TRP A 178 -13.55 -0.56 -7.85
CA TRP A 178 -13.08 0.65 -8.50
C TRP A 178 -14.27 1.52 -8.91
N VAL A 179 -14.14 2.82 -8.69
CA VAL A 179 -15.10 3.85 -9.09
C VAL A 179 -14.30 4.98 -9.72
N GLY A 180 -14.67 5.38 -10.93
CA GLY A 180 -14.04 6.45 -11.69
C GLY A 180 -15.03 7.15 -12.60
#